data_d12f7e9343f954b81e49b069c5b10d38
#
_entry.id   d12f7e9343f954b81e49b069c5b10d38
#
_cell.length_a   1.000
_cell.length_b   1.000
_cell.length_c   1.000
_cell.angle_alpha   90.00
_cell.angle_beta   90.00
_cell.angle_gamma   90.00
#
_symmetry.space_group_name_H-M   'P 1'
#
loop_
_entity.id
_entity.type
_entity.pdbx_description
1 polymer ?
#
loop_
_entity_poly.entity_id
_entity_poly.type
_entity_poly.pdbx_seq_one_letter_code
_entity_poly.pdbx_strand_id
1 'polypeptide(L)'
;MIDYSDFFEEVTQTHIEIEQWFAGVAPEGTLQNLLARFSPDFSMIAPATGARVNAAGVKALFTRLGGMRPGLKITLSEMTGIDRHARGATVTYREHQVDDSGTQTDRRATVVFEKQASGALLWRHLHETYVAQ
;
A
#
# COMPACT_ATOMS: atom_id res chain seq x y z
N MET A 1 -0.24 23.75 -11.72
CA MET A 1 0.31 22.63 -10.94
C MET A 1 -0.71 21.49 -10.92
N ILE A 2 -0.26 20.26 -11.15
CA ILE A 2 -1.14 19.10 -11.13
C ILE A 2 -1.47 18.73 -9.69
N ASP A 3 -2.75 18.49 -9.41
CA ASP A 3 -3.22 18.07 -8.09
C ASP A 3 -3.25 16.54 -8.00
N TYR A 4 -2.56 15.99 -7.00
CA TYR A 4 -2.51 14.54 -6.72
C TYR A 4 -3.20 14.19 -5.40
N SER A 5 -3.94 15.11 -4.80
CA SER A 5 -4.46 14.92 -3.43
C SER A 5 -5.34 13.69 -3.28
N ASP A 6 -6.14 13.35 -4.30
CA ASP A 6 -6.98 12.15 -4.28
C ASP A 6 -6.16 10.86 -4.24
N PHE A 7 -5.05 10.81 -4.97
CA PHE A 7 -4.15 9.64 -4.96
C PHE A 7 -3.36 9.56 -3.66
N PHE A 8 -2.90 10.69 -3.13
CA PHE A 8 -2.22 10.73 -1.83
C PHE A 8 -3.16 10.28 -0.70
N GLU A 9 -4.43 10.68 -0.76
CA GLU A 9 -5.42 10.23 0.22
C GLU A 9 -5.65 8.73 0.13
N GLU A 10 -5.67 8.17 -1.08
CA GLU A 10 -5.80 6.72 -1.27
C GLU A 10 -4.61 5.97 -0.66
N VAL A 11 -3.38 6.47 -0.85
CA VAL A 11 -2.18 5.89 -0.21
C VAL A 11 -2.33 5.92 1.31
N THR A 12 -2.74 7.05 1.86
CA THR A 12 -2.88 7.23 3.30
C THR A 12 -3.94 6.30 3.89
N GLN A 13 -5.13 6.25 3.30
CA GLN A 13 -6.22 5.40 3.80
C GLN A 13 -5.88 3.92 3.71
N THR A 14 -5.25 3.50 2.62
CA THR A 14 -4.80 2.11 2.47
C THR A 14 -3.84 1.72 3.60
N HIS A 15 -2.89 2.58 3.93
CA HIS A 15 -1.90 2.27 4.96
C HIS A 15 -2.48 2.35 6.38
N ILE A 16 -3.50 3.15 6.63
CA ILE A 16 -4.25 3.10 7.88
C ILE A 16 -4.89 1.72 8.06
N GLU A 17 -5.51 1.19 7.02
CA GLU A 17 -6.13 -0.15 7.07
C GLU A 17 -5.08 -1.26 7.20
N ILE A 18 -3.97 -1.15 6.49
CA ILE A 18 -2.85 -2.10 6.61
C ILE A 18 -2.31 -2.13 8.04
N GLU A 19 -2.06 -0.95 8.62
CA GLU A 19 -1.56 -0.84 9.99
C GLU A 19 -2.50 -1.51 10.97
N GLN A 20 -3.79 -1.20 10.91
CA GLN A 20 -4.79 -1.78 11.81
C GLN A 20 -4.91 -3.29 11.64
N TRP A 21 -4.91 -3.76 10.41
CA TRP A 21 -5.05 -5.17 10.10
C TRP A 21 -3.86 -5.99 10.63
N PHE A 22 -2.65 -5.55 10.33
CA PHE A 22 -1.44 -6.26 10.79
C PHE A 22 -1.24 -6.15 12.30
N ALA A 23 -1.66 -5.03 12.91
CA ALA A 23 -1.60 -4.88 14.37
C ALA A 23 -2.66 -5.68 15.13
N GLY A 24 -3.67 -6.21 14.43
CA GLY A 24 -4.73 -7.00 15.05
C GLY A 24 -5.79 -6.16 15.74
N VAL A 25 -5.94 -4.89 15.38
CA VAL A 25 -6.92 -3.97 15.98
C VAL A 25 -7.93 -3.44 14.96
N ALA A 26 -8.02 -4.08 13.79
CA ALA A 26 -8.89 -3.62 12.71
C ALA A 26 -10.36 -3.91 13.03
N PRO A 27 -11.27 -2.98 12.64
CA PRO A 27 -12.70 -3.27 12.66
C PRO A 27 -13.07 -4.46 11.79
N GLU A 28 -14.22 -5.08 12.07
CA GLU A 28 -14.77 -6.12 11.21
C GLU A 28 -14.95 -5.57 9.78
N GLY A 29 -14.63 -6.39 8.78
CA GLY A 29 -14.75 -6.01 7.38
C GLY A 29 -13.51 -5.33 6.79
N THR A 30 -12.48 -5.04 7.60
CA THR A 30 -11.28 -4.34 7.12
C THR A 30 -10.57 -5.11 6.01
N LEU A 31 -10.43 -6.43 6.13
CA LEU A 31 -9.72 -7.21 5.11
C LEU A 31 -10.42 -7.12 3.76
N GLN A 32 -11.76 -7.24 3.73
CA GLN A 32 -12.53 -7.12 2.50
C GLN A 32 -12.38 -5.74 1.88
N ASN A 33 -12.47 -4.68 2.70
CA ASN A 33 -12.29 -3.30 2.23
C ASN A 33 -10.88 -3.08 1.67
N LEU A 34 -9.87 -3.59 2.37
CA LEU A 34 -8.48 -3.47 1.96
C LEU A 34 -8.24 -4.18 0.62
N LEU A 35 -8.70 -5.43 0.49
CA LEU A 35 -8.51 -6.19 -0.74
C LEU A 35 -9.26 -5.58 -1.92
N ALA A 36 -10.39 -4.92 -1.69
CA ALA A 36 -11.16 -4.24 -2.74
C ALA A 36 -10.44 -3.02 -3.33
N ARG A 37 -9.40 -2.52 -2.67
CA ARG A 37 -8.60 -1.40 -3.18
C ARG A 37 -7.64 -1.81 -4.31
N PHE A 38 -7.40 -3.10 -4.47
CA PHE A 38 -6.45 -3.60 -5.48
C PHE A 38 -7.18 -4.04 -6.73
N SER A 39 -6.60 -3.68 -7.89
CA SER A 39 -7.10 -4.17 -9.18
C SER A 39 -7.03 -5.70 -9.22
N PRO A 40 -7.97 -6.38 -9.90
CA PRO A 40 -7.83 -7.82 -10.17
C PRO A 40 -6.53 -8.16 -10.90
N ASP A 41 -5.97 -7.19 -11.64
CA ASP A 41 -4.71 -7.33 -12.37
C ASP A 41 -3.51 -6.81 -11.58
N PHE A 42 -3.67 -6.57 -10.28
CA PHE A 42 -2.60 -6.03 -9.44
C PHE A 42 -1.37 -6.90 -9.48
N SER A 43 -0.21 -6.24 -9.49
CA SER A 43 1.08 -6.89 -9.26
C SER A 43 1.96 -6.00 -8.39
N MET A 44 2.86 -6.63 -7.64
CA MET A 44 3.87 -5.87 -6.90
C MET A 44 5.22 -6.57 -6.98
N ILE A 45 6.27 -5.78 -6.77
CA ILE A 45 7.63 -6.27 -6.56
C ILE A 45 7.94 -6.11 -5.07
N ALA A 46 8.21 -7.21 -4.40
CA ALA A 46 8.46 -7.21 -2.96
C ALA A 46 9.84 -6.64 -2.63
N PRO A 47 9.98 -5.82 -1.56
CA PRO A 47 11.23 -5.11 -1.29
C PRO A 47 12.37 -6.00 -0.83
N ALA A 48 12.06 -7.12 -0.16
CA ALA A 48 13.09 -8.00 0.42
C ALA A 48 13.72 -8.94 -0.62
N THR A 49 12.93 -9.42 -1.58
CA THR A 49 13.33 -10.51 -2.46
C THR A 49 13.33 -10.14 -3.94
N GLY A 50 12.65 -9.05 -4.31
CA GLY A 50 12.37 -8.73 -5.71
C GLY A 50 11.34 -9.66 -6.35
N ALA A 51 10.67 -10.50 -5.56
CA ALA A 51 9.66 -11.42 -6.07
C ALA A 51 8.44 -10.67 -6.59
N ARG A 52 7.87 -11.15 -7.69
CA ARG A 52 6.63 -10.63 -8.24
C ARG A 52 5.44 -11.32 -7.57
N VAL A 53 4.51 -10.52 -7.05
CA VAL A 53 3.30 -11.01 -6.35
C VAL A 53 2.09 -10.45 -7.07
N ASN A 54 1.12 -11.30 -7.41
CA ASN A 54 -0.13 -10.88 -8.04
C ASN A 54 -1.24 -10.66 -7.01
N ALA A 55 -2.45 -10.30 -7.48
CA ALA A 55 -3.58 -10.03 -6.58
C ALA A 55 -3.92 -11.22 -5.67
N ALA A 56 -3.89 -12.45 -6.21
CA ALA A 56 -4.15 -13.65 -5.40
C ALA A 56 -3.08 -13.85 -4.33
N GLY A 57 -1.82 -13.54 -4.66
CA GLY A 57 -0.71 -13.60 -3.70
C GLY A 57 -0.85 -12.56 -2.58
N VAL A 58 -1.28 -11.36 -2.90
CA VAL A 58 -1.54 -10.32 -1.89
C VAL A 58 -2.68 -10.75 -0.97
N LYS A 59 -3.76 -11.31 -1.52
CA LYS A 59 -4.87 -11.81 -0.71
C LYS A 59 -4.40 -12.89 0.27
N ALA A 60 -3.63 -13.86 -0.22
CA ALA A 60 -3.10 -14.94 0.62
C ALA A 60 -2.18 -14.38 1.73
N LEU A 61 -1.32 -13.43 1.38
CA LEU A 61 -0.37 -12.82 2.30
C LEU A 61 -1.11 -12.03 3.41
N PHE A 62 -2.03 -11.16 3.04
CA PHE A 62 -2.77 -10.34 4.00
C PHE A 62 -3.63 -11.22 4.91
N THR A 63 -4.29 -12.23 4.35
CA THR A 63 -5.09 -13.17 5.15
C THR A 63 -4.24 -13.84 6.23
N ARG A 64 -3.04 -14.30 5.86
CA ARG A 64 -2.13 -15.00 6.78
C ARG A 64 -1.53 -14.08 7.84
N LEU A 65 -1.22 -12.83 7.50
CA LEU A 65 -0.46 -11.93 8.36
C LEU A 65 -1.33 -11.06 9.28
N GLY A 66 -2.65 -11.18 9.24
CA GLY A 66 -3.53 -10.43 10.14
C GLY A 66 -3.15 -10.66 11.60
N GLY A 67 -2.93 -9.58 12.34
CA GLY A 67 -2.57 -9.62 13.76
C GLY A 67 -1.15 -10.07 14.07
N MET A 68 -0.31 -10.29 13.06
CA MET A 68 1.04 -10.82 13.26
C MET A 68 2.08 -9.75 13.64
N ARG A 69 1.69 -8.48 13.62
CA ARG A 69 2.60 -7.38 13.97
C ARG A 69 1.97 -6.44 15.01
N PRO A 70 1.84 -6.91 16.27
CA PRO A 70 1.27 -6.07 17.33
C PRO A 70 2.04 -4.74 17.46
N GLY A 71 1.29 -3.65 17.65
CA GLY A 71 1.86 -2.33 17.81
C GLY A 71 2.42 -1.71 16.53
N LEU A 72 2.13 -2.28 15.36
CA LEU A 72 2.62 -1.74 14.10
C LEU A 72 2.22 -0.28 13.95
N LYS A 73 3.21 0.55 13.61
CA LYS A 73 3.02 1.96 13.23
C LYS A 73 3.67 2.20 11.88
N ILE A 74 2.90 2.77 10.97
CA ILE A 74 3.35 3.14 9.63
C ILE A 74 3.38 4.65 9.53
N THR A 75 4.52 5.20 9.11
CA THR A 75 4.68 6.63 8.84
C THR A 75 4.99 6.82 7.37
N LEU A 76 4.17 7.62 6.68
CA LEU A 76 4.37 7.96 5.29
C LEU A 76 4.98 9.34 5.16
N SER A 77 5.89 9.50 4.20
CA SER A 77 6.55 10.77 3.93
C SER A 77 6.93 10.88 2.45
N GLU A 78 7.38 12.06 2.04
CA GLU A 78 7.88 12.32 0.69
C GLU A 78 6.91 11.90 -0.41
N MET A 79 5.60 12.11 -0.21
CA MET A 79 4.60 11.82 -1.24
C MET A 79 4.81 12.74 -2.43
N THR A 80 5.02 12.16 -3.61
CA THR A 80 5.33 12.89 -4.83
C THR A 80 4.51 12.34 -5.99
N GLY A 81 3.86 13.23 -6.74
CA GLY A 81 3.19 12.87 -7.99
C GLY A 81 4.19 12.85 -9.14
N ILE A 82 4.18 11.78 -9.91
CA ILE A 82 5.05 11.62 -11.07
C ILE A 82 4.28 11.95 -12.35
N ASP A 83 3.09 11.39 -12.51
CA ASP A 83 2.26 11.58 -13.69
C ASP A 83 0.79 11.35 -13.34
N ARG A 84 -0.08 12.13 -13.97
CA ARG A 84 -1.54 11.98 -13.83
C ARG A 84 -2.19 12.14 -15.20
N HIS A 85 -3.11 11.23 -15.51
CA HIS A 85 -3.89 11.26 -16.75
C HIS A 85 -5.32 10.83 -16.47
N ALA A 86 -6.16 10.78 -17.50
CA ALA A 86 -7.60 10.51 -17.34
C ALA A 86 -7.90 9.15 -16.70
N ARG A 87 -6.99 8.16 -16.84
CA ARG A 87 -7.21 6.79 -16.37
C ARG A 87 -6.38 6.39 -15.15
N GLY A 88 -5.67 7.31 -14.55
CA GLY A 88 -4.89 7.00 -13.36
C GLY A 88 -3.74 7.94 -13.09
N ALA A 89 -2.81 7.45 -12.29
CA ALA A 89 -1.62 8.23 -11.93
C ALA A 89 -0.51 7.31 -11.44
N THR A 90 0.71 7.84 -11.46
CA THR A 90 1.87 7.25 -10.80
C THR A 90 2.32 8.20 -9.71
N VAL A 91 2.46 7.69 -8.49
CA VAL A 91 2.97 8.48 -7.36
C VAL A 91 4.02 7.68 -6.61
N THR A 92 4.89 8.38 -5.89
CA THR A 92 5.92 7.75 -5.06
C THR A 92 5.77 8.24 -3.63
N TYR A 93 6.28 7.44 -2.69
CA TYR A 93 6.31 7.81 -1.28
C TYR A 93 7.37 7.01 -0.55
N ARG A 94 7.64 7.43 0.69
CA ARG A 94 8.52 6.71 1.60
C ARG A 94 7.67 6.17 2.75
N GLU A 95 7.94 4.94 3.16
CA GLU A 95 7.19 4.27 4.20
C GLU A 95 8.12 3.73 5.27
N HIS A 96 7.92 4.17 6.51
CA HIS A 96 8.62 3.66 7.67
C HIS A 96 7.67 2.81 8.50
N GLN A 97 8.12 1.62 8.90
CA GLN A 97 7.34 0.71 9.75
C GLN A 97 8.14 0.36 10.99
N VAL A 98 7.47 0.32 12.13
CA VAL A 98 8.02 -0.17 13.40
C VAL A 98 6.92 -0.88 14.17
N ASP A 99 7.25 -1.95 14.87
CA ASP A 99 6.29 -2.68 15.71
C ASP A 99 6.83 -2.89 17.12
N ASP A 100 6.02 -3.53 17.98
CA ASP A 100 6.37 -3.74 19.38
C ASP A 100 7.58 -4.64 19.59
N SER A 101 7.95 -5.46 18.58
CA SER A 101 9.17 -6.26 18.64
C SER A 101 10.45 -5.45 18.44
N GLY A 102 10.30 -4.18 18.04
CA GLY A 102 11.41 -3.31 17.68
C GLY A 102 11.89 -3.47 16.24
N THR A 103 11.25 -4.35 15.47
CA THR A 103 11.57 -4.48 14.04
C THR A 103 11.20 -3.20 13.32
N GLN A 104 12.17 -2.65 12.58
CA GLN A 104 11.98 -1.43 11.79
C GLN A 104 12.37 -1.69 10.35
N THR A 105 11.58 -1.15 9.43
CA THR A 105 11.91 -1.12 8.01
C THR A 105 11.64 0.26 7.45
N ASP A 106 12.37 0.61 6.41
CA ASP A 106 12.20 1.85 5.67
C ASP A 106 12.26 1.50 4.20
N ARG A 107 11.32 2.01 3.41
CA ARG A 107 11.23 1.66 2.00
C ARG A 107 10.74 2.83 1.17
N ARG A 108 11.21 2.85 -0.08
CA ARG A 108 10.63 3.72 -1.10
C ARG A 108 9.68 2.90 -1.94
N ALA A 109 8.57 3.52 -2.33
CA ALA A 109 7.53 2.86 -3.10
C ALA A 109 7.14 3.70 -4.31
N THR A 110 6.87 3.02 -5.41
CA THR A 110 6.24 3.60 -6.60
C THR A 110 4.95 2.85 -6.84
N VAL A 111 3.85 3.56 -6.92
CA VAL A 111 2.54 2.96 -7.18
C VAL A 111 1.93 3.52 -8.46
N VAL A 112 1.38 2.60 -9.26
CA VAL A 112 0.58 2.93 -10.44
C VAL A 112 -0.88 2.68 -10.08
N PHE A 113 -1.70 3.73 -10.17
CA PHE A 113 -3.14 3.66 -9.92
C PHE A 113 -3.93 3.63 -11.21
N GLU A 114 -5.06 2.91 -11.19
CA GLU A 114 -6.13 3.00 -12.19
C GLU A 114 -7.29 3.78 -11.62
N LYS A 115 -7.90 4.64 -12.44
CA LYS A 115 -9.13 5.34 -12.09
C LYS A 115 -10.28 4.71 -12.86
N GLN A 116 -11.26 4.17 -12.13
CA GLN A 116 -12.43 3.54 -12.72
C GLN A 116 -13.41 4.59 -13.25
N ALA A 117 -14.33 4.18 -14.12
CA ALA A 117 -15.38 5.06 -14.63
C ALA A 117 -16.22 5.68 -13.49
N SER A 118 -16.37 4.95 -12.38
CA SER A 118 -17.06 5.45 -11.18
C SER A 118 -16.29 6.52 -10.42
N GLY A 119 -15.02 6.71 -10.73
CA GLY A 119 -14.10 7.57 -9.98
C GLY A 119 -13.31 6.85 -8.90
N ALA A 120 -13.61 5.57 -8.64
CA ALA A 120 -12.85 4.78 -7.67
C ALA A 120 -11.41 4.58 -8.14
N LEU A 121 -10.48 4.62 -7.20
CA LEU A 121 -9.06 4.41 -7.47
C LEU A 121 -8.68 2.99 -7.07
N LEU A 122 -7.99 2.27 -7.97
CA LEU A 122 -7.49 0.94 -7.69
C LEU A 122 -5.98 0.90 -7.85
N TRP A 123 -5.32 0.19 -6.93
CA TRP A 123 -3.89 -0.08 -7.00
C TRP A 123 -3.64 -1.09 -8.13
N ARG A 124 -2.87 -0.69 -9.15
CA ARG A 124 -2.57 -1.55 -10.30
C ARG A 124 -1.20 -2.19 -10.18
N HIS A 125 -0.21 -1.45 -9.69
CA HIS A 125 1.16 -1.95 -9.51
C HIS A 125 1.85 -1.21 -8.38
N LEU A 126 2.64 -1.94 -7.61
CA LEU A 126 3.44 -1.40 -6.51
C LEU A 126 4.84 -1.97 -6.58
N HIS A 127 5.85 -1.11 -6.66
CA HIS A 127 7.25 -1.52 -6.57
C HIS A 127 7.84 -0.93 -5.30
N GLU A 128 8.38 -1.77 -4.44
CA GLU A 128 9.00 -1.35 -3.19
C GLU A 128 10.47 -1.73 -3.16
N THR A 129 11.29 -0.87 -2.56
CA THR A 129 12.72 -1.09 -2.36
C THR A 129 13.08 -0.66 -0.95
N TYR A 130 13.74 -1.53 -0.18
CA TYR A 130 14.21 -1.14 1.13
C TYR A 130 15.31 -0.09 1.01
N VAL A 131 15.24 0.90 1.90
CA VAL A 131 16.26 1.93 2.05
C VAL A 131 17.28 1.44 3.08
N ALA A 132 18.56 1.53 2.75
CA ALA A 132 19.62 1.15 3.67
C ALA A 132 19.58 2.05 4.90
N GLN A 133 19.77 1.45 6.06
CA GLN A 133 19.81 2.14 7.34
C GLN A 133 21.23 2.62 7.66
#